data_444e5feff426493dca997a8828b7093a
#
_entry.id   444e5feff426493dca997a8828b7093a
#
_cell.length_a   1.000
_cell.length_b   1.000
_cell.length_c   1.000
_cell.angle_alpha   90.00
_cell.angle_beta   90.00
_cell.angle_gamma   90.00
#
_symmetry.space_group_name_H-M   'P 1'
#
loop_
_entity.id
_entity.type
_entity.pdbx_description
1 polymer ?
#
loop_
_entity_poly.entity_id
_entity_poly.type
_entity_poly.pdbx_seq_one_letter_code
_entity_poly.pdbx_strand_id
1 'polypeptide(L)'
;MHRNNSSNGTGKPFCAPFTGRLIVRKIQCTGGMDARRSECCCVMQQIGIQTCPIRKEADVWRVSNHMKDWESMNAQSSMTPPARTMQTYRKPKWKEINWKQAELYVNRLQVRIVKAVQADKWRLVKRLQKLITNSFYAKVLAVKRVITNKGKNTPGIDGDIWSTDEDKIQAVYNLTTSSYKAKPLKRTYIEKYGKKEKRPLGIPTMTDRAMQGLQLLALAPIAETTADKVSFGFRQNRCAQDAMEYMFKLLSRKTSPEWILEGDIKGCFDNISHDWMLENIPSDKRIMRQFLRCGYVENKRLFPTTEGSPQGGLISPTYANMTLDGLERLLLERYSTSSTGHYHPNYNKHKVHLCRYADDFIITADCKEVLEDVKRVVEEFMKERGLKLSEEKTATTNINDGFDFLGWNFRKFKGKLLIQPSTKSKKKITKKLSQTVRYYRESKQELLIVKLNQITKGWAEYHHCVCAKSTFALIDHRLWEMLWKWAKRRHPQKCNKWVKNRYWHPKCGRQWSFRTDTIVLYQMMDMPIVRVKSLDLNKNPFLNRDYFIKRKKEHEMKRKLAYQKSTAARSEYYVS
;
A
#
# COMPACT_ATOMS: atom_id res chain seq x y z
N MET A 1 -41.92 -46.79 34.89
CA MET A 1 -42.45 -47.77 33.93
C MET A 1 -41.62 -47.63 32.68
N HIS A 2 -40.60 -48.48 32.49
CA HIS A 2 -40.56 -49.63 31.58
C HIS A 2 -40.80 -49.23 30.11
N ARG A 3 -40.02 -49.53 29.13
CA ARG A 3 -38.96 -50.55 28.78
C ARG A 3 -38.40 -50.11 27.44
N ASN A 4 -37.10 -50.10 27.20
CA ASN A 4 -36.28 -51.12 26.54
C ASN A 4 -36.62 -51.48 25.10
N ASN A 5 -35.59 -51.40 24.32
CA ASN A 5 -34.94 -52.35 23.38
C ASN A 5 -34.87 -51.84 21.94
N SER A 6 -33.66 -51.63 21.49
CA SER A 6 -32.68 -52.52 20.77
C SER A 6 -33.14 -52.76 19.32
N SER A 7 -32.36 -52.62 18.29
CA SER A 7 -31.11 -53.25 17.96
C SER A 7 -30.71 -52.95 16.50
N ASN A 8 -29.40 -52.85 16.29
CA ASN A 8 -28.62 -53.42 15.15
C ASN A 8 -28.81 -52.93 13.74
N GLY A 9 -27.69 -52.57 13.18
CA GLY A 9 -27.38 -52.86 11.78
C GLY A 9 -26.29 -51.99 11.15
N THR A 10 -25.07 -52.29 11.39
CA THR A 10 -23.91 -52.51 10.46
C THR A 10 -23.78 -51.66 9.20
N GLY A 11 -22.60 -51.11 9.03
CA GLY A 11 -22.12 -50.70 7.72
C GLY A 11 -21.03 -49.63 7.76
N LYS A 12 -19.79 -50.00 8.17
CA LYS A 12 -18.59 -49.21 7.81
C LYS A 12 -18.18 -49.60 6.40
N PRO A 13 -17.53 -48.70 5.66
CA PRO A 13 -16.23 -49.08 5.15
C PRO A 13 -15.11 -48.10 5.54
N PHE A 14 -14.04 -48.75 5.92
CA PHE A 14 -12.68 -48.25 6.07
C PHE A 14 -12.19 -47.57 4.80
N CYS A 15 -11.47 -46.46 4.94
CA CYS A 15 -10.42 -46.06 4.02
C CYS A 15 -9.19 -45.69 4.82
N ALA A 16 -8.13 -46.47 4.61
CA ALA A 16 -6.82 -46.33 5.18
C ALA A 16 -6.04 -45.12 4.63
N PRO A 17 -5.06 -44.58 5.38
CA PRO A 17 -4.23 -43.50 4.89
C PRO A 17 -3.07 -44.04 4.04
N PHE A 18 -2.91 -43.49 2.85
CA PHE A 18 -1.74 -43.72 1.99
C PHE A 18 -0.55 -42.94 2.56
N THR A 19 0.37 -43.62 3.21
CA THR A 19 1.72 -43.15 3.55
C THR A 19 2.67 -43.51 2.45
N GLY A 20 2.91 -42.59 1.54
CA GLY A 20 4.01 -42.70 0.55
C GLY A 20 5.25 -41.99 1.08
N ARG A 21 6.17 -42.73 1.71
CA ARG A 21 7.53 -42.28 1.99
C ARG A 21 8.35 -42.28 0.70
N LEU A 22 8.75 -41.10 0.23
CA LEU A 22 9.81 -40.98 -0.78
C LEU A 22 11.17 -41.17 -0.07
N ILE A 23 11.82 -42.26 -0.34
CA ILE A 23 13.21 -42.51 0.08
C ILE A 23 14.13 -41.80 -0.93
N VAL A 24 14.71 -40.68 -0.54
CA VAL A 24 15.80 -40.03 -1.26
C VAL A 24 17.11 -40.69 -0.80
N ARG A 25 17.69 -41.58 -1.61
CA ARG A 25 19.05 -42.09 -1.41
C ARG A 25 20.04 -40.95 -1.72
N LYS A 26 20.79 -40.54 -0.71
CA LYS A 26 22.03 -39.76 -0.87
C LYS A 26 23.07 -40.61 -1.59
N ILE A 27 23.52 -40.19 -2.76
CA ILE A 27 24.74 -40.69 -3.40
C ILE A 27 25.86 -39.75 -3.00
N GLN A 28 26.75 -40.21 -2.16
CA GLN A 28 28.06 -39.58 -1.90
C GLN A 28 28.98 -39.91 -3.08
N CYS A 29 29.45 -38.88 -3.78
CA CYS A 29 30.58 -38.99 -4.70
C CYS A 29 31.83 -38.51 -3.99
N THR A 30 32.72 -39.42 -3.69
CA THR A 30 34.11 -39.15 -3.31
C THR A 30 35.00 -39.29 -4.56
N GLY A 31 35.80 -38.24 -4.80
CA GLY A 31 37.11 -38.36 -5.44
C GLY A 31 37.22 -38.39 -6.96
N GLY A 32 38.09 -37.52 -7.46
CA GLY A 32 38.90 -37.73 -8.67
C GLY A 32 38.56 -36.85 -9.87
N MET A 33 39.46 -35.96 -10.17
CA MET A 33 39.54 -35.21 -11.43
C MET A 33 39.63 -36.12 -12.66
N ASP A 34 39.12 -35.57 -13.74
CA ASP A 34 39.44 -35.69 -15.15
C ASP A 34 38.42 -36.35 -16.09
N ALA A 35 38.17 -35.53 -17.11
CA ALA A 35 37.75 -35.90 -18.46
C ALA A 35 36.47 -36.72 -18.62
N ARG A 36 35.38 -36.05 -19.01
CA ARG A 36 34.49 -36.41 -20.15
C ARG A 36 33.22 -35.54 -20.17
N ARG A 37 33.33 -34.43 -20.84
CA ARG A 37 32.19 -33.66 -21.38
C ARG A 37 31.81 -34.29 -22.71
N SER A 38 30.90 -35.25 -22.75
CA SER A 38 30.24 -35.62 -24.04
C SER A 38 29.03 -36.55 -23.93
N GLU A 39 28.61 -37.00 -22.74
CA GLU A 39 27.49 -37.97 -22.68
C GLU A 39 26.19 -37.46 -22.04
N CYS A 40 26.10 -36.21 -21.69
CA CYS A 40 24.88 -35.66 -21.05
C CYS A 40 23.87 -35.03 -22.04
N CYS A 41 24.18 -34.92 -23.35
CA CYS A 41 23.28 -34.33 -24.35
C CYS A 41 22.30 -35.33 -25.03
N CYS A 42 22.52 -36.64 -24.95
CA CYS A 42 21.70 -37.58 -25.69
C CYS A 42 20.44 -38.09 -24.97
N VAL A 43 20.28 -37.83 -23.68
CA VAL A 43 19.10 -38.31 -22.91
C VAL A 43 17.94 -37.34 -22.90
N MET A 44 18.16 -36.08 -23.25
CA MET A 44 17.11 -35.03 -23.22
C MET A 44 16.33 -34.84 -24.53
N GLN A 45 16.69 -35.52 -25.60
CA GLN A 45 15.98 -35.43 -26.89
C GLN A 45 14.74 -36.33 -27.02
N GLN A 46 14.46 -37.17 -26.04
CA GLN A 46 13.27 -38.04 -26.08
C GLN A 46 12.02 -37.52 -25.34
N ILE A 47 12.07 -36.30 -24.76
CA ILE A 47 10.92 -35.75 -24.02
C ILE A 47 10.50 -34.39 -24.63
N GLY A 48 10.34 -34.28 -25.93
CA GLY A 48 9.57 -33.26 -26.67
C GLY A 48 9.50 -31.83 -26.10
N ILE A 49 10.52 -31.30 -25.40
CA ILE A 49 10.55 -29.95 -24.88
C ILE A 49 11.45 -29.09 -25.78
N GLN A 50 10.85 -28.23 -26.59
CA GLN A 50 11.56 -27.21 -27.35
C GLN A 50 12.32 -26.27 -26.40
N THR A 51 13.64 -26.34 -26.42
CA THR A 51 14.52 -25.39 -25.72
C THR A 51 14.68 -24.13 -26.55
N CYS A 52 14.30 -22.99 -25.99
CA CYS A 52 14.61 -21.67 -26.51
C CYS A 52 16.13 -21.41 -26.44
N PRO A 53 16.76 -20.79 -27.44
CA PRO A 53 18.23 -20.67 -27.50
C PRO A 53 18.77 -19.73 -26.43
N ILE A 54 19.74 -20.24 -25.69
CA ILE A 54 20.55 -19.49 -24.71
C ILE A 54 21.38 -18.44 -25.47
N ARG A 55 21.11 -17.16 -25.24
CA ARG A 55 21.99 -16.08 -25.66
C ARG A 55 23.30 -16.12 -24.89
N LYS A 56 24.38 -16.06 -25.65
CA LYS A 56 25.77 -16.20 -25.20
C LYS A 56 26.18 -15.17 -24.14
N GLU A 57 27.09 -15.59 -23.25
CA GLU A 57 27.72 -14.86 -22.14
C GLU A 57 28.47 -13.55 -22.50
N ALA A 58 28.40 -13.06 -23.73
CA ALA A 58 29.07 -11.85 -24.17
C ALA A 58 28.50 -10.54 -23.61
N ASP A 59 27.25 -10.54 -23.08
CA ASP A 59 26.63 -9.31 -22.59
C ASP A 59 26.92 -9.01 -21.10
N VAL A 60 27.46 -9.96 -20.33
CA VAL A 60 27.83 -9.75 -18.93
C VAL A 60 29.16 -8.99 -18.80
N TRP A 61 30.07 -9.19 -19.75
CA TRP A 61 31.40 -8.53 -19.75
C TRP A 61 31.36 -7.05 -20.15
N ARG A 62 30.37 -6.60 -20.91
CA ARG A 62 30.21 -5.17 -21.29
C ARG A 62 29.74 -4.29 -20.14
N VAL A 63 29.05 -4.83 -19.12
CA VAL A 63 28.63 -4.05 -17.96
C VAL A 63 29.76 -3.85 -16.96
N SER A 64 30.73 -4.77 -16.90
CA SER A 64 31.89 -4.69 -16.00
C SER A 64 32.94 -3.68 -16.48
N ASN A 65 33.14 -3.54 -17.78
CA ASN A 65 34.13 -2.60 -18.32
C ASN A 65 33.67 -1.13 -18.25
N HIS A 66 32.36 -0.86 -18.32
CA HIS A 66 31.83 0.50 -18.09
C HIS A 66 31.97 1.00 -16.63
N MET A 67 32.23 0.13 -15.67
CA MET A 67 32.53 0.55 -14.29
C MET A 67 33.97 0.95 -14.07
N LYS A 68 34.91 0.40 -14.84
CA LYS A 68 36.34 0.77 -14.76
C LYS A 68 36.64 2.09 -15.45
N ASP A 69 35.95 2.41 -16.53
CA ASP A 69 36.10 3.70 -17.25
C ASP A 69 35.59 4.91 -16.44
N TRP A 70 34.72 4.68 -15.44
CA TRP A 70 34.21 5.74 -14.57
C TRP A 70 35.22 6.16 -13.48
N GLU A 71 36.02 5.26 -12.96
CA GLU A 71 37.06 5.59 -11.96
C GLU A 71 38.24 6.31 -12.59
N SER A 72 38.57 6.00 -13.84
CA SER A 72 39.64 6.70 -14.58
C SER A 72 39.27 8.12 -15.04
N MET A 73 37.95 8.38 -15.27
CA MET A 73 37.47 9.72 -15.66
C MET A 73 37.45 10.74 -14.49
N ASN A 74 37.47 10.28 -13.25
CA ASN A 74 37.51 11.17 -12.06
C ASN A 74 38.94 11.54 -11.59
N ALA A 75 39.98 10.88 -12.11
CA ALA A 75 41.36 11.13 -11.74
C ALA A 75 42.08 12.12 -12.67
N GLN A 76 41.47 12.52 -13.79
CA GLN A 76 42.08 13.39 -14.79
C GLN A 76 41.51 14.80 -14.88
N SER A 77 40.92 15.33 -13.83
CA SER A 77 40.39 16.71 -13.83
C SER A 77 41.34 17.73 -13.20
N SER A 78 42.53 17.84 -13.74
CA SER A 78 43.41 19.02 -13.53
C SER A 78 44.15 19.39 -14.81
N MET A 79 43.41 19.59 -15.89
CA MET A 79 43.93 20.26 -17.09
C MET A 79 42.91 21.33 -17.53
N THR A 80 43.40 22.56 -17.67
CA THR A 80 42.71 23.69 -18.26
C THR A 80 42.04 23.30 -19.58
N PRO A 81 40.76 23.48 -19.74
CA PRO A 81 40.08 23.08 -20.98
C PRO A 81 40.46 24.04 -22.10
N PRO A 82 40.74 23.56 -23.35
CA PRO A 82 40.82 24.41 -24.51
C PRO A 82 39.49 25.13 -24.74
N ALA A 83 39.57 26.37 -25.23
CA ALA A 83 38.40 27.20 -25.53
C ALA A 83 37.40 26.44 -26.39
N ARG A 84 36.35 25.91 -25.76
CA ARG A 84 35.24 25.27 -26.44
C ARG A 84 34.35 26.35 -27.00
N THR A 85 34.25 26.37 -28.33
CA THR A 85 33.13 27.00 -29.05
C THR A 85 31.84 26.85 -28.29
N MET A 86 31.15 27.95 -27.96
CA MET A 86 29.83 27.97 -27.33
C MET A 86 28.82 27.24 -28.25
N GLN A 87 28.74 25.93 -28.12
CA GLN A 87 27.54 25.24 -28.54
C GLN A 87 26.41 25.72 -27.60
N THR A 88 25.49 26.50 -28.15
CA THR A 88 24.23 26.86 -27.47
C THR A 88 23.52 25.57 -27.08
N TYR A 89 23.68 25.15 -25.83
CA TYR A 89 22.97 23.98 -25.29
C TYR A 89 21.49 24.27 -25.35
N ARG A 90 20.82 23.75 -26.42
CA ARG A 90 19.38 23.82 -26.56
C ARG A 90 18.76 23.11 -25.37
N LYS A 91 17.95 23.85 -24.60
CA LYS A 91 17.17 23.27 -23.51
C LYS A 91 16.28 22.16 -24.04
N PRO A 92 16.33 20.92 -23.50
CA PRO A 92 15.53 19.82 -24.00
C PRO A 92 14.02 20.15 -23.87
N LYS A 93 13.23 19.81 -24.89
CA LYS A 93 11.76 19.90 -24.84
C LYS A 93 11.20 18.81 -23.94
N TRP A 94 10.00 19.00 -23.37
CA TRP A 94 9.37 18.03 -22.49
C TRP A 94 9.25 16.63 -23.10
N LYS A 95 8.95 16.52 -24.40
CA LYS A 95 8.85 15.26 -25.15
C LYS A 95 10.19 14.56 -25.38
N GLU A 96 11.28 15.29 -25.34
CA GLU A 96 12.66 14.77 -25.57
C GLU A 96 13.28 14.16 -24.29
N ILE A 97 12.58 14.24 -23.14
CA ILE A 97 13.11 13.76 -21.85
C ILE A 97 13.17 12.24 -21.83
N ASN A 98 14.37 11.71 -21.59
CA ASN A 98 14.59 10.28 -21.36
C ASN A 98 14.18 9.91 -19.91
N TRP A 99 12.93 9.50 -19.74
CA TRP A 99 12.36 9.15 -18.43
C TRP A 99 13.08 8.00 -17.73
N LYS A 100 13.51 6.99 -18.49
CA LYS A 100 14.23 5.83 -17.95
C LYS A 100 15.58 6.25 -17.38
N GLN A 101 16.30 7.12 -18.07
CA GLN A 101 17.57 7.67 -17.60
C GLN A 101 17.36 8.52 -16.34
N ALA A 102 16.34 9.38 -16.31
CA ALA A 102 16.02 10.20 -15.14
C ALA A 102 15.72 9.35 -13.91
N GLU A 103 14.89 8.31 -14.06
CA GLU A 103 14.56 7.38 -12.99
C GLU A 103 15.80 6.60 -12.51
N LEU A 104 16.65 6.11 -13.40
CA LEU A 104 17.88 5.40 -13.06
C LEU A 104 18.87 6.29 -12.31
N TYR A 105 19.05 7.53 -12.76
CA TYR A 105 19.96 8.48 -12.09
C TYR A 105 19.51 8.76 -10.65
N VAL A 106 18.23 9.10 -10.45
CA VAL A 106 17.69 9.39 -9.11
C VAL A 106 17.74 8.14 -8.24
N ASN A 107 17.37 6.97 -8.76
CA ASN A 107 17.40 5.70 -8.01
C ASN A 107 18.83 5.36 -7.53
N ARG A 108 19.88 5.60 -8.34
CA ARG A 108 21.29 5.38 -7.93
C ARG A 108 21.65 6.25 -6.72
N LEU A 109 21.24 7.51 -6.72
CA LEU A 109 21.49 8.42 -5.59
C LEU A 109 20.69 7.99 -4.35
N GLN A 110 19.44 7.55 -4.52
CA GLN A 110 18.60 7.06 -3.43
C GLN A 110 19.19 5.80 -2.77
N VAL A 111 19.69 4.85 -3.56
CA VAL A 111 20.43 3.67 -3.05
C VAL A 111 21.66 4.09 -2.23
N ARG A 112 22.41 5.08 -2.71
CA ARG A 112 23.57 5.61 -1.97
C ARG A 112 23.16 6.27 -0.65
N ILE A 113 22.02 6.98 -0.62
CA ILE A 113 21.46 7.55 0.62
C ILE A 113 21.15 6.43 1.61
N VAL A 114 20.44 5.38 1.19
CA VAL A 114 20.11 4.23 2.07
C VAL A 114 21.38 3.64 2.69
N LYS A 115 22.40 3.35 1.87
CA LYS A 115 23.69 2.80 2.35
C LYS A 115 24.39 3.76 3.30
N ALA A 116 24.33 5.07 3.04
CA ALA A 116 24.94 6.09 3.89
C ALA A 116 24.21 6.21 5.24
N VAL A 117 22.88 6.11 5.26
CA VAL A 117 22.07 6.07 6.51
C VAL A 117 22.38 4.82 7.31
N GLN A 118 22.45 3.64 6.68
CA GLN A 118 22.81 2.39 7.35
C GLN A 118 24.22 2.38 7.96
N ALA A 119 25.13 3.17 7.37
CA ALA A 119 26.51 3.35 7.85
C ALA A 119 26.68 4.59 8.74
N ASP A 120 25.59 5.24 9.16
CA ASP A 120 25.56 6.45 10.00
C ASP A 120 26.39 7.65 9.45
N LYS A 121 26.58 7.71 8.12
CA LYS A 121 27.36 8.75 7.43
C LYS A 121 26.52 9.98 7.09
N TRP A 122 25.98 10.69 8.08
CA TRP A 122 25.03 11.79 7.90
C TRP A 122 25.56 12.98 7.08
N ARG A 123 26.88 13.27 7.12
CA ARG A 123 27.49 14.29 6.24
C ARG A 123 27.33 13.91 4.75
N LEU A 124 27.52 12.63 4.43
CA LEU A 124 27.31 12.10 3.07
C LEU A 124 25.83 12.13 2.68
N VAL A 125 24.92 11.77 3.59
CA VAL A 125 23.48 11.85 3.37
C VAL A 125 23.08 13.26 2.95
N LYS A 126 23.49 14.29 3.70
CA LYS A 126 23.20 15.70 3.37
C LYS A 126 23.74 16.12 2.00
N ARG A 127 24.95 15.67 1.61
CA ARG A 127 25.51 15.92 0.28
C ARG A 127 24.69 15.26 -0.83
N LEU A 128 24.29 14.00 -0.64
CA LEU A 128 23.47 13.27 -1.61
C LEU A 128 22.05 13.85 -1.75
N GLN A 129 21.44 14.34 -0.66
CA GLN A 129 20.18 15.07 -0.71
C GLN A 129 20.31 16.34 -1.59
N LYS A 130 21.36 17.13 -1.41
CA LYS A 130 21.64 18.32 -2.25
C LYS A 130 21.86 17.95 -3.71
N LEU A 131 22.57 16.84 -4.00
CA LEU A 131 22.73 16.34 -5.37
C LEU A 131 21.39 15.99 -6.02
N ILE A 132 20.48 15.34 -5.30
CA ILE A 132 19.14 15.04 -5.81
C ILE A 132 18.38 16.35 -6.05
N THR A 133 18.28 17.23 -5.06
CA THR A 133 17.43 18.44 -5.16
C THR A 133 17.92 19.45 -6.20
N ASN A 134 19.20 19.42 -6.55
CA ASN A 134 19.77 20.25 -7.62
C ASN A 134 19.74 19.58 -8.99
N SER A 135 19.53 18.27 -9.07
CA SER A 135 19.58 17.52 -10.31
C SER A 135 18.40 17.86 -11.24
N PHE A 136 18.69 18.12 -12.51
CA PHE A 136 17.69 18.28 -13.56
C PHE A 136 16.72 17.07 -13.60
N TYR A 137 17.26 15.85 -13.55
CA TYR A 137 16.46 14.62 -13.59
C TYR A 137 15.48 14.49 -12.41
N ALA A 138 15.89 14.90 -11.20
CA ALA A 138 14.99 14.87 -10.05
C ALA A 138 13.89 15.94 -10.16
N LYS A 139 14.20 17.14 -10.65
CA LYS A 139 13.22 18.20 -10.91
C LYS A 139 12.19 17.75 -11.94
N VAL A 140 12.64 17.12 -13.04
CA VAL A 140 11.76 16.55 -14.08
C VAL A 140 10.81 15.51 -13.48
N LEU A 141 11.31 14.58 -12.64
CA LEU A 141 10.46 13.58 -11.99
C LEU A 141 9.48 14.20 -10.99
N ALA A 142 9.88 15.26 -10.29
CA ALA A 142 9.00 15.99 -9.38
C ALA A 142 7.83 16.64 -10.14
N VAL A 143 8.10 17.33 -11.24
CA VAL A 143 7.09 17.93 -12.12
C VAL A 143 6.20 16.83 -12.74
N LYS A 144 6.77 15.73 -13.28
CA LYS A 144 6.03 14.58 -13.79
C LYS A 144 5.02 14.06 -12.77
N ARG A 145 5.43 13.93 -11.51
CA ARG A 145 4.56 13.45 -10.42
C ARG A 145 3.33 14.35 -10.22
N VAL A 146 3.51 15.65 -10.31
CA VAL A 146 2.41 16.62 -10.14
C VAL A 146 1.39 16.53 -11.26
N ILE A 147 1.85 16.52 -12.52
CA ILE A 147 0.99 16.48 -13.70
C ILE A 147 0.33 15.12 -13.98
N THR A 148 0.83 14.04 -13.36
CA THR A 148 0.22 12.70 -13.47
C THR A 148 -0.70 12.36 -12.30
N ASN A 149 -0.71 13.16 -11.24
CA ASN A 149 -1.56 12.95 -10.07
C ASN A 149 -3.04 13.25 -10.39
N LYS A 150 -3.96 12.65 -9.63
CA LYS A 150 -5.42 12.92 -9.74
C LYS A 150 -5.78 14.40 -9.55
N GLY A 151 -5.01 15.12 -8.74
CA GLY A 151 -5.17 16.55 -8.51
C GLY A 151 -4.54 17.48 -9.55
N LYS A 152 -4.08 16.99 -10.70
CA LYS A 152 -3.39 17.76 -11.74
C LYS A 152 -4.17 18.98 -12.27
N ASN A 153 -5.50 18.89 -12.29
CA ASN A 153 -6.39 19.94 -12.75
C ASN A 153 -6.97 20.79 -11.60
N THR A 154 -6.44 20.64 -10.38
CA THR A 154 -6.91 21.41 -9.22
C THR A 154 -5.87 22.48 -8.91
N PRO A 155 -6.11 23.77 -9.21
CA PRO A 155 -5.16 24.85 -8.96
C PRO A 155 -5.02 25.15 -7.48
N GLY A 156 -3.88 25.71 -7.10
CA GLY A 156 -3.66 26.29 -5.77
C GLY A 156 -4.36 27.64 -5.63
N ILE A 157 -3.78 28.51 -4.77
CA ILE A 157 -4.29 29.88 -4.57
C ILE A 157 -4.00 30.78 -5.77
N ASP A 158 -2.93 30.47 -6.53
CA ASP A 158 -2.50 31.21 -7.71
C ASP A 158 -3.33 30.94 -8.97
N GLY A 159 -4.17 29.91 -8.97
CA GLY A 159 -4.96 29.52 -10.13
C GLY A 159 -4.17 28.76 -11.21
N ASP A 160 -2.85 28.58 -11.04
CA ASP A 160 -1.97 28.01 -12.06
C ASP A 160 -2.19 26.51 -12.28
N ILE A 161 -2.17 26.09 -13.55
CA ILE A 161 -2.21 24.69 -14.01
C ILE A 161 -1.18 24.53 -15.15
N TRP A 162 -0.37 23.47 -15.11
CA TRP A 162 0.61 23.19 -16.17
C TRP A 162 0.00 22.26 -17.24
N SER A 163 -0.58 22.87 -18.25
CA SER A 163 -1.27 22.15 -19.32
C SER A 163 -0.37 21.88 -20.52
N THR A 164 0.45 22.86 -20.95
CA THR A 164 1.32 22.75 -22.12
C THR A 164 2.68 22.11 -21.79
N ASP A 165 3.42 21.69 -22.78
CA ASP A 165 4.76 21.13 -22.59
C ASP A 165 5.78 22.23 -22.24
N GLU A 166 5.51 23.45 -22.67
CA GLU A 166 6.26 24.66 -22.34
C GLU A 166 6.10 25.00 -20.85
N ASP A 167 4.89 24.97 -20.30
CA ASP A 167 4.63 25.18 -18.84
C ASP A 167 5.41 24.17 -18.01
N LYS A 168 5.38 22.88 -18.42
CA LYS A 168 6.03 21.79 -17.68
C LYS A 168 7.55 21.94 -17.67
N ILE A 169 8.17 22.27 -18.80
CA ILE A 169 9.62 22.42 -18.87
C ILE A 169 10.07 23.71 -18.18
N GLN A 170 9.32 24.80 -18.29
CA GLN A 170 9.59 26.02 -17.57
C GLN A 170 9.51 25.82 -16.05
N ALA A 171 8.52 25.04 -15.57
CA ALA A 171 8.42 24.66 -14.17
C ALA A 171 9.66 23.89 -13.67
N VAL A 172 10.26 23.02 -14.51
CA VAL A 172 11.52 22.32 -14.14
C VAL A 172 12.66 23.30 -13.93
N TYR A 173 12.82 24.29 -14.82
CA TYR A 173 13.90 25.29 -14.70
C TYR A 173 13.67 26.26 -13.53
N ASN A 174 12.42 26.64 -13.28
CA ASN A 174 12.05 27.54 -12.18
C ASN A 174 12.10 26.84 -10.80
N LEU A 175 12.16 25.50 -10.77
CA LEU A 175 12.20 24.74 -9.52
C LEU A 175 13.59 24.80 -8.88
N THR A 176 13.88 25.89 -8.17
CA THR A 176 15.16 26.11 -7.50
C THR A 176 14.97 26.16 -5.98
N THR A 177 15.85 25.48 -5.24
CA THR A 177 15.76 25.45 -3.78
C THR A 177 16.24 26.74 -3.13
N SER A 178 17.18 27.48 -3.74
CA SER A 178 17.78 28.70 -3.18
C SER A 178 16.79 29.85 -3.06
N SER A 179 16.01 30.11 -4.11
CA SER A 179 15.05 31.23 -4.20
C SER A 179 13.63 30.84 -3.83
N TYR A 180 13.40 29.59 -3.40
CA TYR A 180 12.06 29.09 -3.11
C TYR A 180 11.40 29.81 -1.93
N LYS A 181 10.15 30.24 -2.16
CA LYS A 181 9.21 30.77 -1.16
C LYS A 181 7.87 30.06 -1.33
N ALA A 182 7.40 29.41 -0.26
CA ALA A 182 6.11 28.72 -0.26
C ALA A 182 4.97 29.73 -0.28
N LYS A 183 3.93 29.46 -1.10
CA LYS A 183 2.68 30.23 -1.10
C LYS A 183 1.70 29.63 -0.10
N PRO A 184 0.75 30.43 0.46
CA PRO A 184 -0.30 29.92 1.33
C PRO A 184 -1.15 28.85 0.64
N LEU A 185 -1.69 27.93 1.43
CA LEU A 185 -2.56 26.85 0.94
C LEU A 185 -3.96 27.38 0.66
N LYS A 186 -4.61 26.87 -0.39
CA LYS A 186 -6.04 27.10 -0.61
C LYS A 186 -6.84 26.13 0.25
N ARG A 187 -7.61 26.63 1.22
CA ARG A 187 -8.46 25.81 2.09
C ARG A 187 -9.67 25.29 1.33
N THR A 188 -9.94 24.01 1.46
CA THR A 188 -11.15 23.32 0.98
C THR A 188 -11.61 22.30 1.99
N TYR A 189 -12.88 21.87 1.90
CA TYR A 189 -13.47 20.94 2.85
C TYR A 189 -14.01 19.69 2.15
N ILE A 190 -13.70 18.52 2.69
CA ILE A 190 -14.24 17.24 2.24
C ILE A 190 -15.13 16.66 3.33
N GLU A 191 -16.31 16.17 2.97
CA GLU A 191 -17.22 15.51 3.90
C GLU A 191 -16.60 14.26 4.53
N LYS A 192 -16.65 14.18 5.86
CA LYS A 192 -16.34 12.94 6.59
C LYS A 192 -17.54 12.02 6.51
N TYR A 193 -17.32 10.76 6.06
CA TYR A 193 -18.40 9.79 5.98
C TYR A 193 -19.05 9.56 7.34
N GLY A 194 -20.37 9.77 7.42
CA GLY A 194 -21.17 9.51 8.63
C GLY A 194 -21.03 10.54 9.75
N LYS A 195 -20.31 11.66 9.54
CA LYS A 195 -20.19 12.78 10.47
C LYS A 195 -20.67 14.06 9.81
N LYS A 196 -21.19 15.01 10.60
CA LYS A 196 -21.55 16.35 10.14
C LYS A 196 -20.29 17.20 9.87
N GLU A 197 -19.21 16.92 10.57
CA GLU A 197 -17.93 17.61 10.42
C GLU A 197 -17.27 17.31 9.08
N LYS A 198 -16.72 18.34 8.47
CA LYS A 198 -15.92 18.23 7.25
C LYS A 198 -14.43 18.13 7.60
N ARG A 199 -13.66 17.48 6.73
CA ARG A 199 -12.20 17.42 6.83
C ARG A 199 -11.61 18.62 6.10
N PRO A 200 -10.84 19.49 6.76
CA PRO A 200 -10.13 20.56 6.08
C PRO A 200 -8.98 19.99 5.24
N LEU A 201 -8.84 20.46 4.02
CA LEU A 201 -7.69 20.19 3.15
C LEU A 201 -7.01 21.51 2.78
N GLY A 202 -5.69 21.51 2.78
CA GLY A 202 -4.86 22.56 2.23
C GLY A 202 -4.34 22.17 0.84
N ILE A 203 -4.74 22.91 -0.19
CA ILE A 203 -4.28 22.65 -1.56
C ILE A 203 -3.08 23.56 -1.86
N PRO A 204 -1.84 23.02 -2.01
CA PRO A 204 -0.67 23.78 -2.39
C PRO A 204 -0.73 24.18 -3.87
N THR A 205 0.03 25.19 -4.27
CA THR A 205 0.24 25.54 -5.69
C THR A 205 0.93 24.42 -6.45
N MET A 206 0.94 24.46 -7.79
CA MET A 206 1.62 23.44 -8.60
C MET A 206 3.13 23.46 -8.31
N THR A 207 3.72 24.64 -8.14
CA THR A 207 5.14 24.83 -7.79
C THR A 207 5.46 24.25 -6.42
N ASP A 208 4.61 24.49 -5.41
CA ASP A 208 4.80 23.95 -4.06
C ASP A 208 4.70 22.42 -4.06
N ARG A 209 3.74 21.84 -4.80
CA ARG A 209 3.65 20.38 -4.97
C ARG A 209 4.90 19.79 -5.61
N ALA A 210 5.45 20.48 -6.64
CA ALA A 210 6.69 20.03 -7.28
C ALA A 210 7.88 20.13 -6.34
N MET A 211 7.99 21.21 -5.56
CA MET A 211 9.04 21.35 -4.54
C MET A 211 8.91 20.29 -3.45
N GLN A 212 7.69 20.02 -2.95
CA GLN A 212 7.42 18.91 -2.03
C GLN A 212 7.80 17.56 -2.65
N GLY A 213 7.47 17.34 -3.93
CA GLY A 213 7.87 16.14 -4.68
C GLY A 213 9.38 15.98 -4.78
N LEU A 214 10.11 17.08 -5.04
CA LEU A 214 11.55 17.12 -5.14
C LEU A 214 12.21 16.79 -3.78
N GLN A 215 11.77 17.44 -2.70
CA GLN A 215 12.24 17.15 -1.35
C GLN A 215 11.94 15.72 -0.92
N LEU A 216 10.77 15.20 -1.31
CA LEU A 216 10.39 13.81 -1.03
C LEU A 216 11.30 12.79 -1.74
N LEU A 217 11.77 13.05 -2.96
CA LEU A 217 12.75 12.17 -3.62
C LEU A 217 14.05 12.04 -2.83
N ALA A 218 14.47 13.08 -2.12
CA ALA A 218 15.65 13.09 -1.27
C ALA A 218 15.40 12.52 0.14
N LEU A 219 14.19 12.66 0.68
CA LEU A 219 13.82 12.23 2.03
C LEU A 219 13.34 10.77 2.10
N ALA A 220 12.62 10.31 1.09
CA ALA A 220 11.99 8.98 1.10
C ALA A 220 12.96 7.81 1.39
N PRO A 221 14.20 7.77 0.84
CA PRO A 221 15.14 6.70 1.16
C PRO A 221 15.59 6.72 2.63
N ILE A 222 15.65 7.89 3.27
CA ILE A 222 15.95 8.02 4.70
C ILE A 222 14.77 7.51 5.51
N ALA A 223 13.57 8.07 5.25
CA ALA A 223 12.33 7.69 5.93
C ALA A 223 12.09 6.17 5.87
N GLU A 224 12.32 5.52 4.72
CA GLU A 224 12.14 4.07 4.59
C GLU A 224 13.21 3.25 5.34
N THR A 225 14.40 3.82 5.53
CA THR A 225 15.51 3.14 6.22
C THR A 225 15.38 3.23 7.74
N THR A 226 14.89 4.36 8.26
CA THR A 226 14.74 4.63 9.70
C THR A 226 13.36 4.24 10.25
N ALA A 227 12.39 3.95 9.37
CA ALA A 227 11.02 3.65 9.75
C ALA A 227 10.88 2.37 10.60
N ASP A 228 9.93 2.37 11.50
CA ASP A 228 9.44 1.18 12.18
C ASP A 228 9.08 0.10 11.17
N LYS A 229 9.57 -1.14 11.39
CA LYS A 229 9.38 -2.25 10.44
C LYS A 229 7.91 -2.62 10.27
N VAL A 230 7.11 -2.47 11.31
CA VAL A 230 5.68 -2.81 11.38
C VAL A 230 4.76 -1.63 11.08
N SER A 231 5.29 -0.55 10.50
CA SER A 231 4.53 0.57 9.93
C SER A 231 4.25 0.33 8.45
N PHE A 232 3.00 0.47 8.01
CA PHE A 232 2.57 0.11 6.65
C PHE A 232 1.97 1.28 5.87
N GLY A 233 1.27 2.22 6.52
CA GLY A 233 0.59 3.33 5.87
C GLY A 233 1.55 4.31 5.19
N PHE A 234 1.18 4.80 4.00
CA PHE A 234 1.94 5.78 3.21
C PHE A 234 3.36 5.38 2.81
N ARG A 235 3.76 4.14 3.02
CA ARG A 235 5.08 3.62 2.68
C ARG A 235 5.10 2.95 1.31
N GLN A 236 6.24 3.05 0.62
CA GLN A 236 6.42 2.50 -0.71
C GLN A 236 6.35 0.97 -0.69
N ASN A 237 5.57 0.39 -1.64
CA ASN A 237 5.38 -1.06 -1.79
C ASN A 237 4.77 -1.76 -0.56
N ARG A 238 4.10 -1.03 0.32
CA ARG A 238 3.30 -1.54 1.43
C ARG A 238 1.84 -1.17 1.26
N CYS A 239 0.93 -2.00 1.74
CA CYS A 239 -0.51 -1.79 1.65
C CYS A 239 -1.24 -2.27 2.90
N ALA A 240 -2.53 -1.98 3.00
CA ALA A 240 -3.36 -2.39 4.13
C ALA A 240 -3.43 -3.92 4.28
N GLN A 241 -3.38 -4.65 3.17
CA GLN A 241 -3.37 -6.11 3.19
C GLN A 241 -2.08 -6.68 3.81
N ASP A 242 -0.94 -5.96 3.73
CA ASP A 242 0.30 -6.36 4.42
C ASP A 242 0.16 -6.24 5.93
N ALA A 243 -0.47 -5.17 6.42
CA ALA A 243 -0.79 -4.99 7.83
C ALA A 243 -1.77 -6.07 8.33
N MET A 244 -2.80 -6.39 7.53
CA MET A 244 -3.74 -7.47 7.84
C MET A 244 -3.04 -8.83 7.93
N GLU A 245 -2.16 -9.16 6.98
CA GLU A 245 -1.40 -10.42 6.99
C GLU A 245 -0.42 -10.49 8.18
N TYR A 246 0.20 -9.36 8.54
CA TYR A 246 1.02 -9.26 9.74
C TYR A 246 0.19 -9.53 11.00
N MET A 247 -0.98 -8.90 11.15
CA MET A 247 -1.90 -9.14 12.27
C MET A 247 -2.42 -10.59 12.30
N PHE A 248 -2.69 -11.19 11.13
CA PHE A 248 -3.05 -12.60 11.06
C PHE A 248 -1.96 -13.49 11.65
N LYS A 249 -0.70 -13.25 11.34
CA LYS A 249 0.43 -14.03 11.90
C LYS A 249 0.56 -13.88 13.40
N LEU A 250 0.36 -12.66 13.92
CA LEU A 250 0.44 -12.39 15.35
C LEU A 250 -0.68 -13.09 16.13
N LEU A 251 -1.91 -13.09 15.60
CA LEU A 251 -3.11 -13.45 16.36
C LEU A 251 -3.66 -14.85 16.08
N SER A 252 -3.16 -15.55 15.04
CA SER A 252 -3.75 -16.83 14.59
C SER A 252 -3.44 -18.03 15.49
N ARG A 253 -2.37 -18.00 16.29
CA ARG A 253 -1.96 -19.11 17.14
C ARG A 253 -2.80 -19.18 18.43
N LYS A 254 -2.91 -20.37 19.03
CA LYS A 254 -3.56 -20.53 20.34
C LYS A 254 -2.88 -19.72 21.44
N THR A 255 -1.54 -19.67 21.40
CA THR A 255 -0.68 -18.94 22.36
C THR A 255 -0.49 -17.46 22.00
N SER A 256 -1.24 -16.92 21.06
CA SER A 256 -1.13 -15.51 20.66
C SER A 256 -1.69 -14.58 21.76
N PRO A 257 -1.30 -13.29 21.76
CA PRO A 257 -1.85 -12.30 22.69
C PRO A 257 -3.37 -12.21 22.56
N GLU A 258 -4.04 -11.94 23.68
CA GLU A 258 -5.50 -11.86 23.73
C GLU A 258 -6.03 -10.44 23.89
N TRP A 259 -5.22 -9.55 24.41
CA TRP A 259 -5.62 -8.17 24.64
C TRP A 259 -5.08 -7.23 23.57
N ILE A 260 -5.90 -6.30 23.14
CA ILE A 260 -5.68 -5.42 21.99
C ILE A 260 -5.95 -3.98 22.42
N LEU A 261 -4.99 -3.09 22.22
CA LEU A 261 -5.17 -1.65 22.29
C LEU A 261 -5.39 -1.12 20.86
N GLU A 262 -6.61 -0.66 20.58
CA GLU A 262 -6.94 0.09 19.36
C GLU A 262 -6.60 1.56 19.61
N GLY A 263 -5.59 2.12 18.94
CA GLY A 263 -5.16 3.49 19.13
C GLY A 263 -5.47 4.37 17.93
N ASP A 264 -6.05 5.54 18.18
CA ASP A 264 -6.29 6.62 17.21
C ASP A 264 -5.70 7.92 17.74
N ILE A 265 -5.02 8.68 16.90
CA ILE A 265 -4.39 9.95 17.27
C ILE A 265 -5.34 11.10 16.96
N LYS A 266 -5.67 11.93 17.96
CA LYS A 266 -6.56 13.08 17.79
C LYS A 266 -5.91 14.14 16.89
N GLY A 267 -6.50 14.34 15.69
CA GLY A 267 -6.02 15.36 14.77
C GLY A 267 -4.54 15.24 14.40
N CYS A 268 -4.04 14.03 14.14
CA CYS A 268 -2.61 13.77 13.94
C CYS A 268 -1.93 14.78 13.04
N PHE A 269 -2.47 15.03 11.83
CA PHE A 269 -1.88 15.98 10.89
C PHE A 269 -1.98 17.44 11.33
N ASP A 270 -2.90 17.76 12.21
CA ASP A 270 -3.20 19.16 12.61
C ASP A 270 -2.39 19.59 13.84
N ASN A 271 -1.87 18.63 14.64
CA ASN A 271 -1.30 18.92 15.96
C ASN A 271 0.19 18.54 16.11
N ILE A 272 0.86 18.03 15.05
CA ILE A 272 2.29 17.68 15.15
C ILE A 272 3.11 18.95 15.44
N SER A 273 3.98 18.90 16.45
CA SER A 273 4.91 19.98 16.79
C SER A 273 5.83 20.34 15.64
N HIS A 274 5.81 21.59 15.18
CA HIS A 274 6.75 22.08 14.16
C HIS A 274 8.19 22.00 14.63
N ASP A 275 8.45 22.34 15.88
CA ASP A 275 9.81 22.39 16.43
C ASP A 275 10.38 20.96 16.52
N TRP A 276 9.57 19.99 17.00
CA TRP A 276 9.99 18.60 16.98
C TRP A 276 10.33 18.11 15.56
N MET A 277 9.46 18.41 14.58
CA MET A 277 9.72 18.02 13.18
C MET A 277 11.00 18.69 12.63
N LEU A 278 11.17 19.99 12.90
CA LEU A 278 12.35 20.73 12.45
C LEU A 278 13.65 20.22 13.10
N GLU A 279 13.60 19.72 14.31
CA GLU A 279 14.76 19.18 15.00
C GLU A 279 15.09 17.76 14.51
N ASN A 280 14.10 16.88 14.45
CA ASN A 280 14.31 15.44 14.31
C ASN A 280 14.28 14.92 12.87
N ILE A 281 13.56 15.57 11.92
CA ILE A 281 13.48 15.09 10.55
C ILE A 281 14.66 15.60 9.72
N PRO A 282 15.50 14.73 9.11
CA PRO A 282 16.70 15.10 8.36
C PRO A 282 16.34 15.60 6.93
N SER A 283 15.71 16.76 6.86
CA SER A 283 15.32 17.46 5.63
C SER A 283 15.97 18.85 5.57
N ASP A 284 15.88 19.56 4.44
CA ASP A 284 16.27 20.99 4.35
C ASP A 284 15.36 21.80 5.28
N LYS A 285 15.92 22.25 6.42
CA LYS A 285 15.16 22.93 7.48
C LYS A 285 14.54 24.24 7.01
N ARG A 286 15.17 24.96 6.08
CA ARG A 286 14.66 26.21 5.52
C ARG A 286 13.40 25.97 4.69
N ILE A 287 13.43 24.99 3.79
CA ILE A 287 12.29 24.63 2.94
C ILE A 287 11.19 23.99 3.78
N MET A 288 11.54 23.10 4.70
CA MET A 288 10.59 22.46 5.60
C MET A 288 9.83 23.49 6.44
N ARG A 289 10.52 24.47 7.03
CA ARG A 289 9.86 25.56 7.79
C ARG A 289 8.86 26.32 6.93
N GLN A 290 9.17 26.56 5.67
CA GLN A 290 8.24 27.21 4.75
C GLN A 290 6.99 26.35 4.48
N PHE A 291 7.13 25.03 4.27
CA PHE A 291 5.98 24.14 4.10
C PHE A 291 5.07 24.11 5.33
N LEU A 292 5.66 24.14 6.52
CA LEU A 292 4.92 24.07 7.78
C LEU A 292 4.23 25.38 8.12
N ARG A 293 4.87 26.53 7.84
CA ARG A 293 4.43 27.86 8.27
C ARG A 293 3.86 28.73 7.14
N CYS A 294 3.57 28.14 5.95
CA CYS A 294 3.02 28.93 4.82
C CYS A 294 1.62 29.48 5.04
N GLY A 295 0.89 29.03 6.06
CA GLY A 295 -0.48 29.41 6.31
C GLY A 295 -1.47 28.87 5.28
N TYR A 296 -2.73 29.23 5.43
CA TYR A 296 -3.78 28.92 4.47
C TYR A 296 -4.74 30.11 4.27
N VAL A 297 -5.32 30.18 3.09
CA VAL A 297 -6.33 31.18 2.76
C VAL A 297 -7.70 30.52 2.71
N GLU A 298 -8.62 31.14 3.47
CA GLU A 298 -10.03 30.78 3.53
C GLU A 298 -10.87 32.06 3.46
N ASN A 299 -11.87 32.07 2.61
CA ASN A 299 -12.74 33.27 2.41
C ASN A 299 -11.94 34.55 2.17
N LYS A 300 -10.86 34.48 1.38
CA LYS A 300 -9.94 35.60 1.06
C LYS A 300 -9.12 36.12 2.25
N ARG A 301 -9.15 35.46 3.42
CA ARG A 301 -8.33 35.81 4.60
C ARG A 301 -7.21 34.80 4.78
N LEU A 302 -6.02 35.29 5.14
CA LEU A 302 -4.85 34.46 5.45
C LEU A 302 -4.87 34.09 6.94
N PHE A 303 -4.71 32.83 7.22
CA PHE A 303 -4.58 32.25 8.56
C PHE A 303 -3.19 31.64 8.72
N PRO A 304 -2.46 31.94 9.80
CA PRO A 304 -1.18 31.33 10.08
C PRO A 304 -1.34 29.85 10.47
N THR A 305 -0.28 29.06 10.31
CA THR A 305 -0.16 27.70 10.84
C THR A 305 0.98 27.68 11.85
N THR A 306 0.67 27.33 13.10
CA THR A 306 1.62 27.27 14.22
C THR A 306 2.04 25.84 14.54
N GLU A 307 1.22 24.86 14.20
CA GLU A 307 1.43 23.44 14.41
C GLU A 307 0.83 22.63 13.25
N GLY A 308 1.13 21.36 13.20
CA GLY A 308 0.62 20.43 12.22
C GLY A 308 1.35 20.43 10.88
N SER A 309 0.97 19.48 10.04
CA SER A 309 1.45 19.36 8.66
C SER A 309 0.26 19.42 7.71
N PRO A 310 0.32 20.20 6.62
CA PRO A 310 -0.82 20.42 5.73
C PRO A 310 -1.44 19.13 5.21
N GLN A 311 -2.72 18.88 5.49
CA GLN A 311 -3.45 17.79 4.87
C GLN A 311 -3.65 18.09 3.37
N GLY A 312 -3.05 17.26 2.51
CA GLY A 312 -3.09 17.43 1.05
C GLY A 312 -1.73 17.69 0.39
N GLY A 313 -0.68 17.96 1.17
CA GLY A 313 0.69 18.03 0.68
C GLY A 313 1.25 16.66 0.29
N LEU A 314 2.13 16.61 -0.73
CA LEU A 314 2.77 15.36 -1.18
C LEU A 314 3.76 14.78 -0.15
N ILE A 315 4.40 15.62 0.65
CA ILE A 315 5.44 15.24 1.62
C ILE A 315 4.87 15.00 3.03
N SER A 316 3.72 15.59 3.36
CA SER A 316 3.11 15.55 4.70
C SER A 316 2.90 14.14 5.25
N PRO A 317 2.47 13.12 4.45
CA PRO A 317 2.37 11.75 4.95
C PRO A 317 3.70 11.16 5.39
N THR A 318 4.81 11.56 4.74
CA THR A 318 6.15 11.10 5.12
C THR A 318 6.60 11.79 6.41
N TYR A 319 6.35 13.07 6.57
CA TYR A 319 6.62 13.79 7.82
C TYR A 319 5.85 13.17 9.00
N ALA A 320 4.55 12.92 8.82
CA ALA A 320 3.73 12.28 9.86
C ALA A 320 4.24 10.88 10.21
N ASN A 321 4.63 10.06 9.24
CA ASN A 321 5.22 8.75 9.53
C ASN A 321 6.54 8.87 10.30
N MET A 322 7.45 9.76 9.87
CA MET A 322 8.74 9.96 10.57
C MET A 322 8.56 10.50 11.98
N THR A 323 7.50 11.28 12.25
CA THR A 323 7.15 11.72 13.60
C THR A 323 6.71 10.55 14.49
N LEU A 324 6.00 9.59 13.92
CA LEU A 324 5.46 8.43 14.64
C LEU A 324 6.43 7.23 14.66
N ASP A 325 7.51 7.27 13.88
CA ASP A 325 8.52 6.21 13.88
C ASP A 325 9.36 6.27 15.17
N GLY A 326 9.82 5.10 15.61
CA GLY A 326 10.50 4.90 16.89
C GLY A 326 9.61 4.30 17.99
N LEU A 327 8.29 4.29 17.80
CA LEU A 327 7.36 3.67 18.75
C LEU A 327 7.58 2.15 18.85
N GLU A 328 7.83 1.45 17.73
CA GLU A 328 8.16 0.01 17.74
C GLU A 328 9.42 -0.24 18.59
N ARG A 329 10.46 0.56 18.36
CA ARG A 329 11.72 0.43 19.10
C ARG A 329 11.52 0.66 20.60
N LEU A 330 10.82 1.72 20.99
CA LEU A 330 10.52 2.02 22.39
C LEU A 330 9.80 0.87 23.11
N LEU A 331 8.80 0.28 22.44
CA LEU A 331 8.06 -0.85 23.00
C LEU A 331 8.94 -2.11 23.09
N LEU A 332 9.78 -2.37 22.09
CA LEU A 332 10.70 -3.51 22.13
C LEU A 332 11.76 -3.34 23.23
N GLU A 333 12.33 -2.17 23.40
CA GLU A 333 13.30 -1.87 24.45
C GLU A 333 12.69 -2.07 25.84
N ARG A 334 11.44 -1.65 26.07
CA ARG A 334 10.78 -1.77 27.36
C ARG A 334 10.32 -3.19 27.69
N TYR A 335 9.72 -3.91 26.73
CA TYR A 335 9.07 -5.20 26.98
C TYR A 335 9.84 -6.43 26.49
N SER A 336 10.96 -6.24 25.79
CA SER A 336 11.83 -7.32 25.33
C SER A 336 13.20 -7.33 26.03
N THR A 337 13.32 -6.66 27.15
CA THR A 337 14.53 -6.65 27.99
C THR A 337 14.44 -7.75 29.04
N SER A 338 15.53 -8.48 29.25
CA SER A 338 15.60 -9.53 30.29
C SER A 338 15.59 -8.91 31.69
N SER A 339 15.36 -9.74 32.72
CA SER A 339 15.49 -9.33 34.13
C SER A 339 16.89 -8.83 34.49
N THR A 340 17.90 -9.18 33.70
CA THR A 340 19.30 -8.73 33.83
C THR A 340 19.59 -7.46 33.03
N GLY A 341 18.57 -6.80 32.44
CA GLY A 341 18.73 -5.57 31.66
C GLY A 341 19.24 -5.78 30.22
N HIS A 342 19.47 -7.02 29.78
CA HIS A 342 19.87 -7.29 28.41
C HIS A 342 18.67 -7.31 27.47
N TYR A 343 18.73 -6.44 26.44
CA TYR A 343 17.76 -6.47 25.35
C TYR A 343 17.94 -7.74 24.50
N HIS A 344 16.86 -8.50 24.37
CA HIS A 344 16.83 -9.68 23.51
C HIS A 344 15.61 -9.61 22.58
N PRO A 345 15.80 -9.42 21.27
CA PRO A 345 14.70 -9.19 20.31
C PRO A 345 13.62 -10.28 20.29
N ASN A 346 13.98 -11.52 20.69
CA ASN A 346 13.07 -12.66 20.73
C ASN A 346 12.39 -12.84 22.09
N TYR A 347 12.78 -12.06 23.10
CA TYR A 347 12.27 -12.19 24.46
C TYR A 347 11.18 -11.16 24.73
N ASN A 348 9.94 -11.54 24.38
CA ASN A 348 8.77 -10.71 24.58
C ASN A 348 7.74 -11.49 25.40
N LYS A 349 7.95 -11.56 26.74
CA LYS A 349 7.08 -12.29 27.66
C LYS A 349 5.64 -11.85 27.53
N HIS A 350 5.42 -10.55 27.48
CA HIS A 350 4.10 -9.93 27.48
C HIS A 350 3.46 -9.83 26.10
N LYS A 351 4.12 -10.38 25.05
CA LYS A 351 3.61 -10.41 23.67
C LYS A 351 3.17 -9.02 23.17
N VAL A 352 3.92 -7.98 23.58
CA VAL A 352 3.68 -6.61 23.15
C VAL A 352 4.20 -6.43 21.74
N HIS A 353 3.28 -6.27 20.77
CA HIS A 353 3.60 -6.06 19.36
C HIS A 353 2.81 -4.88 18.82
N LEU A 354 3.46 -4.03 18.04
CA LEU A 354 2.86 -2.90 17.32
C LEU A 354 2.48 -3.32 15.90
N CYS A 355 1.37 -2.82 15.39
CA CYS A 355 1.03 -2.75 13.97
C CYS A 355 0.48 -1.37 13.68
N ARG A 356 1.15 -0.56 12.85
CA ARG A 356 0.75 0.81 12.56
C ARG A 356 0.43 1.02 11.08
N TYR A 357 -0.67 1.72 10.82
CA TYR A 357 -1.04 2.17 9.48
C TYR A 357 -1.35 3.67 9.51
N ALA A 358 -0.34 4.51 9.25
CA ALA A 358 -0.41 5.96 9.43
C ALA A 358 -0.70 6.33 10.90
N ASP A 359 -1.82 7.00 11.13
CA ASP A 359 -2.35 7.41 12.45
C ASP A 359 -3.14 6.34 13.19
N ASP A 360 -3.63 5.31 12.48
CA ASP A 360 -4.29 4.14 13.09
C ASP A 360 -3.24 3.11 13.54
N PHE A 361 -3.28 2.63 14.77
CA PHE A 361 -2.36 1.58 15.24
C PHE A 361 -3.03 0.60 16.18
N ILE A 362 -2.46 -0.59 16.23
CA ILE A 362 -2.85 -1.69 17.13
C ILE A 362 -1.63 -2.09 17.93
N ILE A 363 -1.78 -2.23 19.25
CA ILE A 363 -0.78 -2.86 20.10
C ILE A 363 -1.42 -4.05 20.80
N THR A 364 -0.71 -5.16 20.83
CA THR A 364 -1.17 -6.40 21.49
C THR A 364 -0.47 -6.63 22.80
N ALA A 365 -1.10 -7.33 23.75
CA ALA A 365 -0.46 -7.85 24.95
C ALA A 365 -1.14 -9.14 25.44
N ASP A 366 -0.51 -9.83 26.38
CA ASP A 366 -1.03 -11.04 27.02
C ASP A 366 -2.08 -10.74 28.09
N CYS A 367 -2.00 -9.62 28.80
CA CYS A 367 -2.95 -9.21 29.82
C CYS A 367 -3.31 -7.71 29.74
N LYS A 368 -4.38 -7.32 30.42
CA LYS A 368 -4.94 -5.97 30.38
C LYS A 368 -4.05 -4.96 31.12
N GLU A 369 -3.44 -5.34 32.19
CA GLU A 369 -2.58 -4.52 33.05
C GLU A 369 -1.35 -4.03 32.24
N VAL A 370 -0.76 -4.92 31.42
CA VAL A 370 0.34 -4.56 30.53
C VAL A 370 -0.11 -3.56 29.48
N LEU A 371 -1.34 -3.68 28.94
CA LEU A 371 -1.85 -2.69 27.99
C LEU A 371 -2.07 -1.31 28.62
N GLU A 372 -2.42 -1.23 29.89
CA GLU A 372 -2.56 0.04 30.60
C GLU A 372 -1.19 0.72 30.80
N ASP A 373 -0.14 -0.07 31.07
CA ASP A 373 1.23 0.46 31.08
C ASP A 373 1.68 0.88 29.68
N VAL A 374 1.43 0.05 28.66
CA VAL A 374 1.69 0.39 27.25
C VAL A 374 1.01 1.70 26.85
N LYS A 375 -0.24 1.91 27.26
CA LYS A 375 -0.99 3.13 26.96
C LYS A 375 -0.28 4.36 27.53
N ARG A 376 0.19 4.31 28.78
CA ARG A 376 0.97 5.40 29.39
C ARG A 376 2.25 5.70 28.60
N VAL A 377 3.00 4.67 28.23
CA VAL A 377 4.22 4.81 27.41
C VAL A 377 3.93 5.46 26.05
N VAL A 378 2.83 5.06 25.41
CA VAL A 378 2.40 5.66 24.14
C VAL A 378 1.97 7.12 24.32
N GLU A 379 1.27 7.46 25.40
CA GLU A 379 0.86 8.83 25.71
C GLU A 379 2.08 9.75 25.92
N GLU A 380 3.11 9.30 26.64
CA GLU A 380 4.37 10.02 26.81
C GLU A 380 5.09 10.22 25.47
N PHE A 381 5.20 9.16 24.68
CA PHE A 381 5.80 9.22 23.34
C PHE A 381 5.08 10.23 22.44
N MET A 382 3.74 10.27 22.48
CA MET A 382 2.94 11.20 21.70
C MET A 382 3.08 12.64 22.19
N LYS A 383 3.12 12.86 23.51
CA LYS A 383 3.23 14.17 24.16
C LYS A 383 4.49 14.93 23.71
N GLU A 384 5.64 14.26 23.62
CA GLU A 384 6.89 14.86 23.11
C GLU A 384 6.75 15.43 21.70
N ARG A 385 5.83 14.88 20.90
CA ARG A 385 5.59 15.21 19.50
C ARG A 385 4.43 16.19 19.30
N GLY A 386 3.85 16.70 20.41
CA GLY A 386 2.68 17.57 20.39
C GLY A 386 1.37 16.83 20.12
N LEU A 387 1.38 15.49 20.20
CA LEU A 387 0.23 14.64 19.86
C LEU A 387 -0.49 14.13 21.12
N LYS A 388 -1.76 13.77 20.95
CA LYS A 388 -2.59 13.17 22.01
C LYS A 388 -3.40 12.00 21.44
N LEU A 389 -3.61 10.97 22.25
CA LEU A 389 -4.53 9.90 21.91
C LEU A 389 -5.98 10.42 21.90
N SER A 390 -6.81 9.84 21.07
CA SER A 390 -8.25 10.12 21.05
C SER A 390 -8.94 9.25 22.09
N GLU A 391 -9.37 9.82 23.22
CA GLU A 391 -10.08 9.10 24.28
C GLU A 391 -11.33 8.38 23.78
N GLU A 392 -12.08 9.02 22.85
CA GLU A 392 -13.32 8.46 22.28
C GLU A 392 -13.11 7.23 21.39
N LYS A 393 -11.90 7.05 20.82
CA LYS A 393 -11.61 6.03 19.83
C LYS A 393 -10.53 5.06 20.26
N THR A 394 -9.78 5.39 21.31
CA THR A 394 -8.80 4.47 21.89
C THR A 394 -9.52 3.50 22.81
N ALA A 395 -9.46 2.21 22.49
CA ALA A 395 -10.18 1.17 23.22
C ALA A 395 -9.27 -0.02 23.52
N THR A 396 -9.49 -0.63 24.67
CA THR A 396 -8.89 -1.92 25.03
C THR A 396 -9.93 -3.01 24.86
N THR A 397 -9.64 -3.98 23.99
CA THR A 397 -10.59 -5.02 23.57
C THR A 397 -9.96 -6.41 23.70
N ASN A 398 -10.74 -7.42 24.13
CA ASN A 398 -10.29 -8.81 24.03
C ASN A 398 -10.54 -9.35 22.64
N ILE A 399 -9.62 -10.17 22.09
CA ILE A 399 -9.72 -10.74 20.75
C ILE A 399 -10.95 -11.64 20.55
N ASN A 400 -11.50 -12.20 21.65
CA ASN A 400 -12.72 -13.01 21.59
C ASN A 400 -13.98 -12.14 21.38
N ASP A 401 -13.96 -10.87 21.80
CA ASP A 401 -15.01 -9.89 21.51
C ASP A 401 -14.85 -9.34 20.09
N GLY A 402 -13.60 -9.21 19.65
CA GLY A 402 -13.21 -8.78 18.33
C GLY A 402 -13.08 -7.27 18.18
N PHE A 403 -12.20 -6.83 17.29
CA PHE A 403 -11.93 -5.42 16.98
C PHE A 403 -11.92 -5.14 15.49
N ASP A 404 -12.08 -3.86 15.15
CA ASP A 404 -12.10 -3.38 13.75
C ASP A 404 -10.79 -2.66 13.42
N PHE A 405 -10.03 -3.15 12.43
CA PHE A 405 -8.84 -2.48 11.92
C PHE A 405 -8.83 -2.43 10.40
N LEU A 406 -8.57 -1.27 9.82
CA LEU A 406 -8.49 -1.04 8.37
C LEU A 406 -9.71 -1.55 7.58
N GLY A 407 -10.89 -1.53 8.18
CA GLY A 407 -12.13 -1.99 7.54
C GLY A 407 -12.36 -3.50 7.60
N TRP A 408 -11.55 -4.24 8.33
CA TRP A 408 -11.74 -5.65 8.68
C TRP A 408 -12.02 -5.80 10.16
N ASN A 409 -12.85 -6.80 10.50
CA ASN A 409 -13.07 -7.25 11.87
C ASN A 409 -12.22 -8.49 12.12
N PHE A 410 -11.47 -8.47 13.20
CA PHE A 410 -10.61 -9.55 13.69
C PHE A 410 -11.25 -10.13 14.93
N ARG A 411 -11.58 -11.41 14.94
CA ARG A 411 -12.20 -12.07 16.09
C ARG A 411 -11.82 -13.53 16.18
N LYS A 412 -11.56 -14.02 17.39
CA LYS A 412 -11.41 -15.46 17.66
C LYS A 412 -12.75 -16.11 17.97
N PHE A 413 -13.00 -17.24 17.35
CA PHE A 413 -14.13 -18.10 17.62
C PHE A 413 -13.60 -19.51 17.95
N LYS A 414 -13.83 -19.98 19.16
CA LYS A 414 -13.34 -21.29 19.63
C LYS A 414 -11.82 -21.47 19.32
N GLY A 415 -11.03 -20.44 19.62
CA GLY A 415 -9.57 -20.41 19.40
C GLY A 415 -9.10 -20.24 17.96
N LYS A 416 -9.99 -20.11 16.96
CA LYS A 416 -9.64 -19.88 15.56
C LYS A 416 -9.89 -18.42 15.18
N LEU A 417 -8.87 -17.73 14.67
CA LEU A 417 -8.98 -16.36 14.19
C LEU A 417 -9.76 -16.30 12.87
N LEU A 418 -10.80 -15.49 12.87
CA LEU A 418 -11.57 -15.15 11.68
C LEU A 418 -11.41 -13.66 11.37
N ILE A 419 -11.05 -13.36 10.12
CA ILE A 419 -10.95 -11.99 9.62
C ILE A 419 -12.00 -11.81 8.53
N GLN A 420 -12.88 -10.81 8.69
CA GLN A 420 -13.99 -10.54 7.78
C GLN A 420 -14.12 -9.03 7.50
N PRO A 421 -14.80 -8.60 6.42
CA PRO A 421 -15.16 -7.19 6.26
C PRO A 421 -15.96 -6.68 7.46
N SER A 422 -15.56 -5.55 8.04
CA SER A 422 -16.18 -4.99 9.24
C SER A 422 -17.63 -4.54 8.97
N THR A 423 -18.43 -4.48 10.03
CA THR A 423 -19.83 -4.00 9.95
C THR A 423 -19.89 -2.56 9.42
N LYS A 424 -18.94 -1.71 9.82
CA LYS A 424 -18.80 -0.33 9.31
C LYS A 424 -18.54 -0.33 7.81
N SER A 425 -17.65 -1.20 7.30
CA SER A 425 -17.35 -1.34 5.87
C SER A 425 -18.56 -1.84 5.07
N LYS A 426 -19.30 -2.86 5.58
CA LYS A 426 -20.55 -3.36 4.97
C LYS A 426 -21.63 -2.28 4.87
N LYS A 427 -21.86 -1.50 5.92
CA LYS A 427 -22.81 -0.37 5.91
C LYS A 427 -22.38 0.71 4.91
N LYS A 428 -21.09 1.03 4.83
CA LYS A 428 -20.53 2.06 3.93
C LYS A 428 -20.73 1.70 2.46
N ILE A 429 -20.41 0.46 2.05
CA ILE A 429 -20.58 0.03 0.66
C ILE A 429 -22.07 -0.01 0.28
N THR A 430 -22.94 -0.55 1.13
CA THR A 430 -24.39 -0.61 0.88
C THR A 430 -24.99 0.79 0.68
N LYS A 431 -24.61 1.76 1.54
CA LYS A 431 -25.03 3.18 1.38
C LYS A 431 -24.55 3.76 0.07
N LYS A 432 -23.27 3.54 -0.31
CA LYS A 432 -22.71 4.04 -1.56
C LYS A 432 -23.41 3.46 -2.79
N LEU A 433 -23.70 2.17 -2.79
CA LEU A 433 -24.47 1.52 -3.87
C LEU A 433 -25.88 2.10 -3.99
N SER A 434 -26.59 2.26 -2.86
CA SER A 434 -27.93 2.86 -2.83
C SER A 434 -27.92 4.31 -3.36
N GLN A 435 -26.96 5.12 -2.95
CA GLN A 435 -26.81 6.49 -3.46
C GLN A 435 -26.52 6.51 -4.96
N THR A 436 -25.69 5.59 -5.46
CA THR A 436 -25.38 5.49 -6.89
C THR A 436 -26.61 5.10 -7.69
N VAL A 437 -27.38 4.09 -7.24
CA VAL A 437 -28.63 3.68 -7.92
C VAL A 437 -29.65 4.82 -7.95
N ARG A 438 -29.76 5.60 -6.85
CA ARG A 438 -30.65 6.77 -6.80
C ARG A 438 -30.20 7.88 -7.74
N TYR A 439 -28.92 8.20 -7.79
CA TYR A 439 -28.36 9.24 -8.64
C TYR A 439 -28.56 8.93 -10.13
N TYR A 440 -28.36 7.66 -10.52
CA TYR A 440 -28.51 7.19 -11.89
C TYR A 440 -29.92 6.60 -12.18
N ARG A 441 -30.96 7.08 -11.48
CA ARG A 441 -32.33 6.55 -11.61
C ARG A 441 -32.90 6.68 -13.03
N GLU A 442 -32.56 7.73 -13.76
CA GLU A 442 -33.04 8.05 -15.11
C GLU A 442 -32.07 7.63 -16.23
N SER A 443 -30.88 7.22 -15.86
CA SER A 443 -29.79 6.90 -16.81
C SER A 443 -30.05 5.59 -17.55
N LYS A 444 -29.40 5.42 -18.72
CA LYS A 444 -29.35 4.14 -19.43
C LYS A 444 -28.74 3.05 -18.53
N GLN A 445 -29.18 1.81 -18.73
CA GLN A 445 -28.73 0.64 -17.94
C GLN A 445 -27.20 0.47 -18.01
N GLU A 446 -26.60 0.67 -19.19
CA GLU A 446 -25.16 0.55 -19.41
C GLU A 446 -24.35 1.48 -18.51
N LEU A 447 -24.75 2.75 -18.42
CA LEU A 447 -24.06 3.74 -17.60
C LEU A 447 -24.16 3.38 -16.11
N LEU A 448 -25.33 2.95 -15.64
CA LEU A 448 -25.53 2.48 -14.28
C LEU A 448 -24.61 1.27 -13.97
N ILE A 449 -24.54 0.27 -14.87
CA ILE A 449 -23.67 -0.90 -14.72
C ILE A 449 -22.20 -0.48 -14.65
N VAL A 450 -21.73 0.41 -15.52
CA VAL A 450 -20.35 0.92 -15.50
C VAL A 450 -19.99 1.51 -14.13
N LYS A 451 -20.87 2.37 -13.59
CA LYS A 451 -20.65 3.02 -12.28
C LYS A 451 -20.68 2.04 -11.11
N LEU A 452 -21.62 1.11 -11.12
CA LEU A 452 -21.70 0.06 -10.11
C LEU A 452 -20.50 -0.87 -10.16
N ASN A 453 -20.05 -1.27 -11.37
CA ASN A 453 -18.87 -2.13 -11.53
C ASN A 453 -17.59 -1.50 -10.99
N GLN A 454 -17.42 -0.19 -11.10
CA GLN A 454 -16.28 0.51 -10.48
C GLN A 454 -16.27 0.37 -8.96
N ILE A 455 -17.46 0.43 -8.34
CA ILE A 455 -17.62 0.35 -6.88
C ILE A 455 -17.47 -1.10 -6.40
N THR A 456 -18.21 -2.04 -7.01
CA THR A 456 -18.23 -3.45 -6.60
C THR A 456 -16.90 -4.14 -6.80
N LYS A 457 -16.26 -3.94 -7.97
CA LYS A 457 -14.91 -4.47 -8.24
C LYS A 457 -13.88 -3.92 -7.26
N GLY A 458 -13.86 -2.60 -7.04
CA GLY A 458 -12.90 -1.97 -6.13
C GLY A 458 -13.06 -2.45 -4.68
N TRP A 459 -14.29 -2.65 -4.22
CA TRP A 459 -14.55 -3.13 -2.86
C TRP A 459 -14.24 -4.63 -2.71
N ALA A 460 -14.62 -5.46 -3.68
CA ALA A 460 -14.27 -6.87 -3.70
C ALA A 460 -12.76 -7.09 -3.75
N GLU A 461 -12.06 -6.27 -4.56
CA GLU A 461 -10.59 -6.24 -4.68
C GLU A 461 -9.88 -5.90 -3.36
N TYR A 462 -10.47 -5.02 -2.55
CA TYR A 462 -9.91 -4.68 -1.24
C TYR A 462 -10.05 -5.84 -0.25
N HIS A 463 -11.17 -6.56 -0.29
CA HIS A 463 -11.54 -7.57 0.70
C HIS A 463 -11.27 -9.03 0.26
N HIS A 464 -10.74 -9.28 -0.94
CA HIS A 464 -10.52 -10.64 -1.46
C HIS A 464 -9.49 -11.48 -0.68
N CYS A 465 -8.72 -10.85 0.20
CA CYS A 465 -7.68 -11.51 1.00
C CYS A 465 -8.19 -12.13 2.32
N VAL A 466 -9.43 -11.88 2.70
CA VAL A 466 -10.06 -12.33 3.95
C VAL A 466 -11.28 -13.20 3.70
N CYS A 467 -11.91 -13.73 4.75
CA CYS A 467 -13.14 -14.54 4.67
C CYS A 467 -14.34 -13.66 4.29
N ALA A 468 -14.45 -13.29 2.99
CA ALA A 468 -15.44 -12.31 2.51
C ALA A 468 -16.58 -12.91 1.67
N LYS A 469 -16.59 -14.21 1.32
CA LYS A 469 -17.56 -14.81 0.39
C LYS A 469 -19.02 -14.60 0.80
N SER A 470 -19.38 -14.92 2.03
CA SER A 470 -20.73 -14.70 2.55
C SER A 470 -21.14 -13.23 2.54
N THR A 471 -20.18 -12.34 2.84
CA THR A 471 -20.41 -10.89 2.78
C THR A 471 -20.59 -10.43 1.33
N PHE A 472 -19.82 -10.95 0.37
CA PHE A 472 -19.99 -10.64 -1.05
C PHE A 472 -21.39 -11.05 -1.53
N ALA A 473 -21.83 -12.26 -1.23
CA ALA A 473 -23.16 -12.74 -1.57
C ALA A 473 -24.27 -11.85 -0.96
N LEU A 474 -24.13 -11.46 0.31
CA LEU A 474 -25.07 -10.56 0.99
C LEU A 474 -25.18 -9.19 0.30
N ILE A 475 -24.04 -8.60 -0.09
CA ILE A 475 -24.04 -7.28 -0.75
C ILE A 475 -24.56 -7.39 -2.18
N ASP A 476 -24.23 -8.45 -2.92
CA ASP A 476 -24.76 -8.71 -4.26
C ASP A 476 -26.30 -8.88 -4.23
N HIS A 477 -26.83 -9.58 -3.22
CA HIS A 477 -28.27 -9.71 -3.02
C HIS A 477 -28.94 -8.36 -2.73
N ARG A 478 -28.41 -7.57 -1.81
CA ARG A 478 -28.92 -6.21 -1.53
C ARG A 478 -28.87 -5.30 -2.76
N LEU A 479 -27.82 -5.41 -3.57
CA LEU A 479 -27.72 -4.66 -4.82
C LEU A 479 -28.78 -5.11 -5.82
N TRP A 480 -29.04 -6.42 -5.91
CA TRP A 480 -30.12 -6.96 -6.74
C TRP A 480 -31.48 -6.38 -6.33
N GLU A 481 -31.81 -6.33 -5.03
CA GLU A 481 -33.04 -5.71 -4.52
C GLU A 481 -33.16 -4.23 -4.92
N MET A 482 -32.05 -3.47 -4.81
CA MET A 482 -32.02 -2.06 -5.23
C MET A 482 -32.28 -1.90 -6.72
N LEU A 483 -31.70 -2.76 -7.55
CA LEU A 483 -31.88 -2.75 -9.01
C LEU A 483 -33.27 -3.20 -9.42
N TRP A 484 -33.87 -4.16 -8.70
CA TRP A 484 -35.24 -4.56 -8.93
C TRP A 484 -36.20 -3.39 -8.68
N LYS A 485 -36.04 -2.69 -7.57
CA LYS A 485 -36.84 -1.48 -7.26
C LYS A 485 -36.59 -0.37 -8.30
N TRP A 486 -35.37 -0.20 -8.78
CA TRP A 486 -35.02 0.74 -9.85
C TRP A 486 -35.74 0.40 -11.16
N ALA A 487 -35.73 -0.85 -11.57
CA ALA A 487 -36.39 -1.31 -12.80
C ALA A 487 -37.93 -1.20 -12.73
N LYS A 488 -38.55 -1.59 -11.60
CA LYS A 488 -40.01 -1.47 -11.37
C LYS A 488 -40.49 -0.03 -11.42
N ARG A 489 -39.78 0.90 -10.85
CA ARG A 489 -40.13 2.33 -10.89
C ARG A 489 -40.11 2.92 -12.30
N ARG A 490 -39.31 2.39 -13.20
CA ARG A 490 -39.23 2.85 -14.61
C ARG A 490 -40.42 2.34 -15.44
N HIS A 491 -41.02 1.28 -15.02
CA HIS A 491 -42.12 0.61 -15.74
C HIS A 491 -43.24 0.19 -14.77
N PRO A 492 -43.93 1.15 -14.16
CA PRO A 492 -44.95 0.84 -13.13
C PRO A 492 -46.12 0.00 -13.67
N GLN A 493 -46.45 0.19 -14.94
CA GLN A 493 -47.57 -0.51 -15.60
C GLN A 493 -47.17 -1.91 -16.16
N LYS A 494 -45.90 -2.31 -16.07
CA LYS A 494 -45.43 -3.59 -16.62
C LYS A 494 -45.35 -4.67 -15.54
N CYS A 495 -45.75 -5.90 -15.91
CA CYS A 495 -45.66 -7.05 -15.01
C CYS A 495 -44.20 -7.44 -14.69
N ASN A 496 -44.01 -8.22 -13.63
CA ASN A 496 -42.71 -8.67 -13.19
C ASN A 496 -41.94 -9.47 -14.25
N LYS A 497 -42.64 -10.32 -15.03
CA LYS A 497 -42.06 -11.11 -16.12
C LYS A 497 -41.44 -10.21 -17.20
N TRP A 498 -42.19 -9.16 -17.60
CA TRP A 498 -41.68 -8.18 -18.58
C TRP A 498 -40.45 -7.44 -18.08
N VAL A 499 -40.50 -6.94 -16.80
CA VAL A 499 -39.35 -6.22 -16.19
C VAL A 499 -38.11 -7.12 -16.11
N LYS A 500 -38.30 -8.38 -15.69
CA LYS A 500 -37.21 -9.38 -15.68
C LYS A 500 -36.61 -9.54 -17.08
N ASN A 501 -37.43 -9.81 -18.09
CA ASN A 501 -36.94 -10.05 -19.46
C ASN A 501 -36.27 -8.82 -20.09
N ARG A 502 -36.64 -7.60 -19.65
CA ARG A 502 -36.07 -6.35 -20.14
C ARG A 502 -34.66 -6.09 -19.59
N TYR A 503 -34.39 -6.45 -18.33
CA TYR A 503 -33.17 -6.02 -17.62
C TYR A 503 -32.26 -7.16 -17.17
N TRP A 504 -32.76 -8.36 -17.04
CA TRP A 504 -32.02 -9.56 -16.63
C TRP A 504 -32.04 -10.61 -17.71
N HIS A 505 -30.86 -11.01 -18.15
CA HIS A 505 -30.71 -12.03 -19.18
C HIS A 505 -29.79 -13.15 -18.67
N PRO A 506 -29.98 -14.40 -19.13
CA PRO A 506 -29.08 -15.49 -18.75
C PRO A 506 -27.64 -15.22 -19.14
N LYS A 507 -26.70 -15.58 -18.26
CA LYS A 507 -25.26 -15.56 -18.54
C LYS A 507 -24.53 -16.58 -17.68
N CYS A 508 -23.73 -17.45 -18.32
CA CYS A 508 -22.91 -18.45 -17.63
C CYS A 508 -23.69 -19.22 -16.56
N GLY A 509 -24.81 -19.85 -16.95
CA GLY A 509 -25.71 -20.63 -16.09
C GLY A 509 -26.61 -19.82 -15.11
N ARG A 510 -26.39 -18.51 -14.95
CA ARG A 510 -27.24 -17.65 -14.11
C ARG A 510 -28.38 -17.07 -14.92
N GLN A 511 -29.61 -17.35 -14.51
CA GLN A 511 -30.84 -16.86 -15.17
C GLN A 511 -31.07 -15.35 -14.93
N TRP A 512 -30.56 -14.79 -13.83
CA TRP A 512 -30.82 -13.43 -13.39
C TRP A 512 -29.56 -12.57 -13.37
N SER A 513 -28.90 -12.38 -14.53
CA SER A 513 -27.76 -11.47 -14.64
C SER A 513 -28.25 -10.11 -15.13
N PHE A 514 -28.06 -9.05 -14.32
CA PHE A 514 -28.38 -7.67 -14.73
C PHE A 514 -27.35 -7.23 -15.77
N ARG A 515 -27.78 -7.23 -17.03
CA ARG A 515 -26.89 -7.02 -18.19
C ARG A 515 -27.60 -6.44 -19.38
N THR A 516 -26.82 -5.84 -20.27
CA THR A 516 -27.18 -5.58 -21.67
C THR A 516 -26.31 -6.45 -22.58
N ASP A 517 -26.45 -6.32 -23.89
CA ASP A 517 -25.65 -7.09 -24.86
C ASP A 517 -24.16 -6.78 -24.72
N THR A 518 -23.82 -5.53 -24.36
CA THR A 518 -22.45 -5.03 -24.28
C THR A 518 -21.80 -5.15 -22.90
N ILE A 519 -22.56 -5.06 -21.82
CA ILE A 519 -22.00 -4.98 -20.46
C ILE A 519 -22.84 -5.77 -19.44
N VAL A 520 -22.16 -6.37 -18.47
CA VAL A 520 -22.78 -7.12 -17.38
C VAL A 520 -22.35 -6.55 -16.02
N LEU A 521 -23.29 -6.57 -15.06
CA LEU A 521 -23.01 -6.24 -13.67
C LEU A 521 -22.08 -7.29 -13.05
N TYR A 522 -20.97 -6.83 -12.48
CA TYR A 522 -20.01 -7.68 -11.79
C TYR A 522 -20.59 -8.18 -10.46
N GLN A 523 -20.55 -9.49 -10.25
CA GLN A 523 -20.94 -10.13 -9.01
C GLN A 523 -19.71 -10.28 -8.10
N MET A 524 -19.76 -9.71 -6.90
CA MET A 524 -18.62 -9.75 -5.96
C MET A 524 -18.35 -11.16 -5.45
N MET A 525 -19.40 -12.01 -5.34
CA MET A 525 -19.21 -13.41 -4.94
C MET A 525 -18.36 -14.21 -5.95
N ASP A 526 -18.15 -13.69 -7.18
CA ASP A 526 -17.27 -14.31 -8.17
C ASP A 526 -15.80 -14.07 -7.88
N MET A 527 -15.48 -13.06 -7.07
CA MET A 527 -14.11 -12.77 -6.67
C MET A 527 -13.50 -13.95 -5.89
N PRO A 528 -12.41 -14.57 -6.37
CA PRO A 528 -11.73 -15.61 -5.62
C PRO A 528 -11.07 -15.03 -4.36
N ILE A 529 -11.07 -15.82 -3.28
CA ILE A 529 -10.31 -15.46 -2.07
C ILE A 529 -8.87 -15.90 -2.25
N VAL A 530 -7.95 -14.93 -2.24
CA VAL A 530 -6.52 -15.17 -2.42
C VAL A 530 -5.75 -14.50 -1.29
N ARG A 531 -5.14 -15.30 -0.42
CA ARG A 531 -4.33 -14.77 0.68
C ARG A 531 -3.08 -14.07 0.15
N VAL A 532 -2.75 -12.95 0.77
CA VAL A 532 -1.55 -12.16 0.43
C VAL A 532 -0.31 -12.91 0.91
N LYS A 533 0.74 -12.93 0.09
CA LYS A 533 2.06 -13.42 0.52
C LYS A 533 2.62 -12.43 1.55
N SER A 534 3.09 -12.94 2.66
CA SER A 534 3.70 -12.14 3.70
C SER A 534 4.84 -11.26 3.19
N LEU A 535 4.89 -10.04 3.67
CA LEU A 535 5.97 -9.10 3.39
C LEU A 535 7.18 -9.46 4.26
N ASP A 536 8.37 -9.49 3.68
CA ASP A 536 9.62 -9.51 4.45
C ASP A 536 9.90 -8.07 4.92
N LEU A 537 9.73 -7.85 6.22
CA LEU A 537 9.84 -6.54 6.85
C LEU A 537 11.28 -5.97 6.85
N ASN A 538 12.29 -6.82 6.59
CA ASN A 538 13.69 -6.41 6.51
C ASN A 538 14.10 -5.93 5.12
N LYS A 539 13.22 -6.05 4.11
CA LYS A 539 13.51 -5.59 2.76
C LYS A 539 13.22 -4.10 2.59
N ASN A 540 14.22 -3.37 2.12
CA ASN A 540 14.11 -1.95 1.80
C ASN A 540 13.76 -1.79 0.29
N PRO A 541 12.73 -1.01 -0.08
CA PRO A 541 12.30 -0.84 -1.47
C PRO A 541 13.36 -0.27 -2.42
N PHE A 542 14.29 0.49 -1.91
CA PHE A 542 15.38 1.07 -2.71
C PHE A 542 16.53 0.08 -2.95
N LEU A 543 16.81 -0.81 -1.99
CA LEU A 543 17.88 -1.82 -2.11
C LEU A 543 17.39 -3.12 -2.75
N ASN A 544 16.17 -3.53 -2.47
CA ASN A 544 15.63 -4.85 -2.81
C ASN A 544 14.49 -4.75 -3.83
N ARG A 545 14.63 -3.91 -4.85
CA ARG A 545 13.59 -3.63 -5.85
C ARG A 545 13.05 -4.91 -6.50
N ASP A 546 13.94 -5.85 -6.83
CA ASP A 546 13.54 -7.10 -7.50
C ASP A 546 12.65 -7.98 -6.63
N TYR A 547 12.87 -8.00 -5.30
CA TYR A 547 11.98 -8.68 -4.36
C TYR A 547 10.53 -8.17 -4.47
N PHE A 548 10.34 -6.85 -4.48
CA PHE A 548 8.99 -6.25 -4.56
C PHE A 548 8.35 -6.47 -5.92
N ILE A 549 9.11 -6.40 -7.01
CA ILE A 549 8.62 -6.69 -8.37
C ILE A 549 8.20 -8.16 -8.46
N LYS A 550 9.04 -9.09 -7.99
CA LYS A 550 8.75 -10.54 -7.97
C LYS A 550 7.51 -10.84 -7.12
N ARG A 551 7.42 -10.28 -5.91
CA ARG A 551 6.28 -10.43 -5.01
C ARG A 551 4.97 -9.98 -5.66
N LYS A 552 4.98 -8.83 -6.35
CA LYS A 552 3.81 -8.31 -7.07
C LYS A 552 3.39 -9.23 -8.21
N LYS A 553 4.32 -9.67 -9.05
CA LYS A 553 4.06 -10.61 -10.16
C LYS A 553 3.50 -11.95 -9.67
N GLU A 554 4.08 -12.51 -8.61
CA GLU A 554 3.59 -13.77 -8.00
C GLU A 554 2.15 -13.61 -7.47
N HIS A 555 1.84 -12.50 -6.83
CA HIS A 555 0.48 -12.23 -6.34
C HIS A 555 -0.52 -12.09 -7.50
N GLU A 556 -0.17 -11.36 -8.54
CA GLU A 556 -0.99 -11.21 -9.75
C GLU A 556 -1.22 -12.56 -10.45
N MET A 557 -0.19 -13.40 -10.55
CA MET A 557 -0.29 -14.74 -11.14
C MET A 557 -1.20 -15.66 -10.32
N LYS A 558 -1.05 -15.68 -8.99
CA LYS A 558 -1.95 -16.44 -8.10
C LYS A 558 -3.41 -16.01 -8.26
N ARG A 559 -3.66 -14.73 -8.39
CA ARG A 559 -5.00 -14.18 -8.60
C ARG A 559 -5.59 -14.61 -9.93
N LYS A 560 -4.84 -14.52 -11.02
CA LYS A 560 -5.26 -14.97 -12.36
C LYS A 560 -5.63 -16.45 -12.33
N LEU A 561 -4.76 -17.30 -11.74
CA LEU A 561 -5.00 -18.74 -11.63
C LEU A 561 -6.24 -19.05 -10.79
N ALA A 562 -6.42 -18.38 -9.65
CA ALA A 562 -7.59 -18.56 -8.80
C ALA A 562 -8.90 -18.14 -9.51
N TYR A 563 -8.84 -17.08 -10.31
CA TYR A 563 -9.98 -16.64 -11.12
C TYR A 563 -10.32 -17.67 -12.21
N GLN A 564 -9.33 -18.18 -12.93
CA GLN A 564 -9.50 -19.23 -13.94
C GLN A 564 -10.13 -20.51 -13.35
N LYS A 565 -9.62 -21.00 -12.21
CA LYS A 565 -10.19 -22.16 -11.50
C LYS A 565 -11.64 -21.90 -11.06
N SER A 566 -11.92 -20.71 -10.54
CA SER A 566 -13.30 -20.35 -10.13
C SER A 566 -14.25 -20.25 -11.32
N THR A 567 -13.77 -19.92 -12.51
CA THR A 567 -14.58 -19.84 -13.74
C THR A 567 -14.82 -21.23 -14.33
N ALA A 568 -13.79 -22.09 -14.37
CA ALA A 568 -13.87 -23.47 -14.85
C ALA A 568 -14.83 -24.31 -14.01
N ALA A 569 -14.68 -24.30 -12.69
CA ALA A 569 -15.59 -25.00 -11.76
C ALA A 569 -17.08 -24.59 -11.89
N ARG A 570 -17.35 -23.39 -12.40
CA ARG A 570 -18.72 -22.96 -12.67
C ARG A 570 -19.25 -23.47 -14.01
N SER A 571 -18.41 -23.49 -15.05
CA SER A 571 -18.84 -24.05 -16.34
C SER A 571 -19.18 -25.55 -16.18
N GLU A 572 -18.41 -26.30 -15.40
CA GLU A 572 -18.69 -27.70 -15.09
C GLU A 572 -19.99 -27.89 -14.29
N TYR A 573 -20.23 -27.07 -13.26
CA TYR A 573 -21.46 -27.15 -12.43
C TYR A 573 -22.76 -26.85 -13.21
N TYR A 574 -22.69 -26.14 -14.34
CA TYR A 574 -23.86 -25.77 -15.15
C TYR A 574 -24.01 -26.65 -16.39
N VAL A 575 -23.07 -27.56 -16.65
CA VAL A 575 -23.14 -28.56 -17.73
C VAL A 575 -23.59 -29.93 -17.19
N SER A 576 -23.39 -30.20 -15.90
CA SER A 576 -23.98 -31.31 -15.14
C SER A 576 -25.38 -30.98 -14.66
#